data_9e8643db6baccf95e386f2e3964c63e9
#
_entry.id   9e8643db6baccf95e386f2e3964c63e9
#
_cell.length_a   1.000
_cell.length_b   1.000
_cell.length_c   1.000
_cell.angle_alpha   90.00
_cell.angle_beta   90.00
_cell.angle_gamma   90.00
#
_symmetry.space_group_name_H-M   'P 1'
#
loop_
_entity.id
_entity.type
_entity.pdbx_description
1 polymer ?
#
loop_
_entity_poly.entity_id
_entity_poly.type
_entity_poly.pdbx_seq_one_letter_code
_entity_poly.pdbx_strand_id
1 'polypeptide(L)'
;DGLAMKAVKMVFENLPSAYENGANDPKAREEMANASCMAGMAFANAFLGVNHSMAHKLGAFHHLPHGVANAVILTEVMRYNAAEVPTKMGTFSQYQYPHALARYAELGRFAGCTGNTDEEVFENFIAKLEDLKEKIGIKKTIKDYGIDEKYFLDTLDDMCEQAFNDQCTGANPRYPLMKEIKEIY
;
A
#
# COMPACT_ATOMS: atom_id res chain seq x y z
N ASP A 1 6.95 12.67 6.67
CA ASP A 1 5.58 12.43 7.16
C ASP A 1 4.59 13.47 6.66
N GLY A 2 4.81 14.79 6.84
CA GLY A 2 3.83 15.82 6.49
C GLY A 2 3.37 15.77 5.03
N LEU A 3 4.29 15.57 4.08
CA LEU A 3 3.95 15.43 2.66
C LEU A 3 3.10 14.18 2.39
N ALA A 4 3.47 13.04 3.02
CA ALA A 4 2.72 11.80 2.87
C ALA A 4 1.30 11.92 3.43
N MET A 5 1.15 12.46 4.64
CA MET A 5 -0.16 12.69 5.25
C MET A 5 -1.05 13.60 4.40
N LYS A 6 -0.49 14.71 3.91
CA LYS A 6 -1.22 15.63 3.03
C LYS A 6 -1.62 14.97 1.72
N ALA A 7 -0.71 14.21 1.09
CA ALA A 7 -0.99 13.49 -0.15
C ALA A 7 -2.14 12.48 0.03
N VAL A 8 -2.12 11.68 1.10
CA VAL A 8 -3.19 10.71 1.39
C VAL A 8 -4.54 11.39 1.55
N LYS A 9 -4.60 12.51 2.30
CA LYS A 9 -5.85 13.26 2.45
C LYS A 9 -6.36 13.78 1.10
N MET A 10 -5.49 14.36 0.28
CA MET A 10 -5.86 14.87 -1.04
C MET A 10 -6.37 13.75 -1.95
N VAL A 11 -5.77 12.55 -1.89
CA VAL A 11 -6.25 11.38 -2.63
C VAL A 11 -7.67 11.01 -2.21
N PHE A 12 -7.97 10.90 -0.91
CA PHE A 12 -9.32 10.59 -0.45
C PHE A 12 -10.36 11.63 -0.86
N GLU A 13 -9.97 12.90 -0.89
CA GLU A 13 -10.87 14.01 -1.21
C GLU A 13 -11.13 14.16 -2.72
N ASN A 14 -10.19 13.75 -3.59
CA ASN A 14 -10.23 14.11 -5.00
C ASN A 14 -10.22 12.92 -5.97
N LEU A 15 -9.66 11.76 -5.59
CA LEU A 15 -9.53 10.62 -6.51
C LEU A 15 -10.87 10.12 -7.06
N PRO A 16 -11.95 10.00 -6.26
CA PRO A 16 -13.24 9.59 -6.82
C PRO A 16 -13.73 10.50 -7.94
N SER A 17 -13.72 11.82 -7.72
CA SER A 17 -14.14 12.79 -8.76
C SER A 17 -13.20 12.79 -9.97
N ALA A 18 -11.89 12.70 -9.73
CA ALA A 18 -10.92 12.63 -10.81
C ALA A 18 -11.09 11.36 -11.67
N TYR A 19 -11.48 10.25 -11.04
CA TYR A 19 -11.74 8.99 -11.74
C TYR A 19 -13.05 9.02 -12.53
N GLU A 20 -14.15 9.44 -11.90
CA GLU A 20 -15.49 9.41 -12.50
C GLU A 20 -15.71 10.55 -13.52
N ASN A 21 -15.19 11.73 -13.25
CA ASN A 21 -15.50 12.97 -13.97
C ASN A 21 -14.28 13.80 -14.35
N GLY A 22 -13.10 13.20 -14.39
CA GLY A 22 -11.83 13.94 -14.60
C GLY A 22 -11.76 14.76 -15.89
N ALA A 23 -12.56 14.44 -16.90
CA ALA A 23 -12.64 15.24 -18.13
C ALA A 23 -13.29 16.63 -17.87
N ASN A 24 -14.18 16.74 -16.87
CA ASN A 24 -14.94 17.94 -16.56
C ASN A 24 -14.61 18.53 -15.19
N ASP A 25 -13.71 17.89 -14.42
CA ASP A 25 -13.24 18.37 -13.11
C ASP A 25 -11.73 18.63 -13.14
N PRO A 26 -11.30 19.77 -13.72
CA PRO A 26 -9.89 20.11 -13.79
C PRO A 26 -9.28 20.32 -12.41
N LYS A 27 -10.08 20.72 -11.40
CA LYS A 27 -9.61 20.93 -10.03
C LYS A 27 -9.25 19.59 -9.37
N ALA A 28 -10.10 18.58 -9.46
CA ALA A 28 -9.79 17.27 -8.92
C ALA A 28 -8.54 16.68 -9.58
N ARG A 29 -8.34 16.87 -10.88
CA ARG A 29 -7.13 16.45 -11.59
C ARG A 29 -5.88 17.19 -11.13
N GLU A 30 -5.97 18.49 -10.92
CA GLU A 30 -4.87 19.30 -10.39
C GLU A 30 -4.47 18.83 -8.97
N GLU A 31 -5.46 18.65 -8.10
CA GLU A 31 -5.23 18.14 -6.73
C GLU A 31 -4.61 16.75 -6.73
N MET A 32 -5.02 15.86 -7.65
CA MET A 32 -4.41 14.54 -7.82
C MET A 32 -2.97 14.62 -8.34
N ALA A 33 -2.66 15.53 -9.27
CA ALA A 33 -1.29 15.76 -9.73
C ALA A 33 -0.39 16.27 -8.58
N ASN A 34 -0.90 17.20 -7.79
CA ASN A 34 -0.22 17.72 -6.60
C ASN A 34 0.00 16.62 -5.54
N ALA A 35 -1.03 15.79 -5.28
CA ALA A 35 -0.93 14.67 -4.34
C ALA A 35 0.13 13.65 -4.79
N SER A 36 0.16 13.32 -6.08
CA SER A 36 1.15 12.43 -6.67
C SER A 36 2.58 12.98 -6.53
N CYS A 37 2.76 14.27 -6.79
CA CYS A 37 4.05 14.94 -6.61
C CYS A 37 4.51 14.91 -5.15
N MET A 38 3.62 15.24 -4.19
CA MET A 38 3.90 15.19 -2.76
C MET A 38 4.26 13.79 -2.29
N ALA A 39 3.54 12.76 -2.76
CA ALA A 39 3.83 11.37 -2.47
C ALA A 39 5.22 11.00 -3.00
N GLY A 40 5.56 11.41 -4.22
CA GLY A 40 6.88 11.23 -4.82
C GLY A 40 8.00 11.84 -3.96
N MET A 41 7.84 13.08 -3.51
CA MET A 41 8.79 13.72 -2.60
C MET A 41 8.90 13.00 -1.25
N ALA A 42 7.79 12.48 -0.73
CA ALA A 42 7.79 11.74 0.53
C ALA A 42 8.61 10.44 0.43
N PHE A 43 8.34 9.60 -0.57
CA PHE A 43 9.06 8.34 -0.71
C PHE A 43 10.48 8.51 -1.26
N ALA A 44 10.80 9.60 -1.95
CA ALA A 44 12.18 9.92 -2.32
C ALA A 44 13.08 10.13 -1.07
N ASN A 45 12.50 10.53 0.06
CA ASN A 45 13.20 10.67 1.34
C ASN A 45 13.11 9.43 2.22
N ALA A 46 11.94 8.78 2.28
CA ALA A 46 11.66 7.67 3.19
C ALA A 46 11.86 6.28 2.56
N PHE A 47 12.03 6.24 1.25
CA PHE A 47 12.03 5.07 0.42
C PHE A 47 10.66 4.35 0.37
N LEU A 48 10.63 3.19 -0.28
CA LEU A 48 9.44 2.36 -0.46
C LEU A 48 9.53 1.12 0.46
N GLY A 49 8.50 0.30 0.49
CA GLY A 49 8.45 -0.91 1.32
C GLY A 49 8.07 -2.15 0.53
N VAL A 50 7.78 -3.23 1.26
CA VAL A 50 7.46 -4.56 0.70
C VAL A 50 6.27 -4.53 -0.25
N ASN A 51 5.32 -3.61 -0.07
CA ASN A 51 4.21 -3.43 -1.00
C ASN A 51 4.69 -3.21 -2.44
N HIS A 52 5.65 -2.32 -2.64
CA HIS A 52 6.24 -2.07 -3.95
C HIS A 52 7.07 -3.24 -4.46
N SER A 53 7.85 -3.87 -3.59
CA SER A 53 8.62 -5.08 -3.95
C SER A 53 7.73 -6.17 -4.52
N MET A 54 6.61 -6.44 -3.85
CA MET A 54 5.63 -7.43 -4.29
C MET A 54 4.89 -6.98 -5.57
N ALA A 55 4.48 -5.73 -5.64
CA ALA A 55 3.81 -5.16 -6.82
C ALA A 55 4.68 -5.21 -8.08
N HIS A 56 6.00 -5.00 -7.96
CA HIS A 56 6.94 -5.16 -9.06
C HIS A 56 6.89 -6.56 -9.67
N LYS A 57 6.74 -7.60 -8.85
CA LYS A 57 6.69 -8.99 -9.32
C LYS A 57 5.34 -9.31 -9.96
N LEU A 58 4.22 -8.81 -9.42
CA LEU A 58 2.92 -8.90 -10.08
C LEU A 58 2.93 -8.25 -11.46
N GLY A 59 3.62 -7.13 -11.61
CA GLY A 59 3.83 -6.49 -12.90
C GLY A 59 4.69 -7.32 -13.85
N ALA A 60 5.83 -7.81 -13.36
CA ALA A 60 6.80 -8.54 -14.17
C ALA A 60 6.29 -9.92 -14.64
N PHE A 61 5.65 -10.69 -13.76
CA PHE A 61 5.20 -12.05 -14.06
C PHE A 61 3.78 -12.10 -14.65
N HIS A 62 2.90 -11.20 -14.24
CA HIS A 62 1.46 -11.26 -14.56
C HIS A 62 0.93 -10.03 -15.28
N HIS A 63 1.81 -9.09 -15.65
CA HIS A 63 1.47 -7.89 -16.41
C HIS A 63 0.41 -6.99 -15.77
N LEU A 64 0.25 -7.04 -14.45
CA LEU A 64 -0.61 -6.10 -13.74
C LEU A 64 -0.03 -4.69 -13.83
N PRO A 65 -0.83 -3.68 -14.17
CA PRO A 65 -0.39 -2.29 -14.12
C PRO A 65 0.11 -1.93 -12.72
N HIS A 66 1.22 -1.19 -12.65
CA HIS A 66 1.92 -0.91 -11.39
C HIS A 66 1.02 -0.36 -10.28
N GLY A 67 0.16 0.61 -10.60
CA GLY A 67 -0.78 1.18 -9.60
C GLY A 67 -1.81 0.16 -9.12
N VAL A 68 -2.31 -0.68 -10.01
CA VAL A 68 -3.25 -1.76 -9.68
C VAL A 68 -2.57 -2.81 -8.80
N ALA A 69 -1.37 -3.25 -9.18
CA ALA A 69 -0.59 -4.22 -8.39
C ALA A 69 -0.34 -3.74 -6.96
N ASN A 70 0.03 -2.46 -6.79
CA ASN A 70 0.17 -1.86 -5.47
C ASN A 70 -1.16 -1.80 -4.70
N ALA A 71 -2.25 -1.40 -5.35
CA ALA A 71 -3.53 -1.20 -4.69
C ALA A 71 -4.17 -2.51 -4.22
N VAL A 72 -4.05 -3.60 -4.99
CA VAL A 72 -4.71 -4.88 -4.66
C VAL A 72 -4.14 -5.51 -3.39
N ILE A 73 -2.83 -5.37 -3.14
CA ILE A 73 -2.16 -5.96 -1.96
C ILE A 73 -2.00 -4.96 -0.79
N LEU A 74 -2.35 -3.68 -0.99
CA LEU A 74 -2.04 -2.60 -0.04
C LEU A 74 -2.53 -2.88 1.38
N THR A 75 -3.79 -3.25 1.53
CA THR A 75 -4.42 -3.42 2.84
C THR A 75 -3.88 -4.62 3.58
N GLU A 76 -3.54 -5.70 2.89
CA GLU A 76 -2.89 -6.87 3.49
C GLU A 76 -1.46 -6.54 3.97
N VAL A 77 -0.70 -5.79 3.17
CA VAL A 77 0.62 -5.32 3.61
C VAL A 77 0.52 -4.36 4.80
N MET A 78 -0.50 -3.49 4.84
CA MET A 78 -0.72 -2.62 6.00
C MET A 78 -1.05 -3.43 7.25
N ARG A 79 -1.90 -4.47 7.16
CA ARG A 79 -2.19 -5.40 8.26
C ARG A 79 -0.93 -6.14 8.72
N TYR A 80 -0.14 -6.62 7.77
CA TYR A 80 1.15 -7.24 8.05
C TYR A 80 2.07 -6.31 8.85
N ASN A 81 2.23 -5.07 8.40
CA ASN A 81 3.09 -4.09 9.06
C ASN A 81 2.58 -3.67 10.45
N ALA A 82 1.25 -3.62 10.64
CA ALA A 82 0.62 -3.20 11.88
C ALA A 82 0.59 -4.29 12.96
N ALA A 83 0.83 -5.55 12.61
CA ALA A 83 0.74 -6.67 13.55
C ALA A 83 1.82 -6.60 14.64
N GLU A 84 1.39 -6.76 15.90
CA GLU A 84 2.27 -6.85 17.07
C GLU A 84 2.82 -8.26 17.23
N VAL A 85 3.87 -8.58 16.51
CA VAL A 85 4.57 -9.87 16.62
C VAL A 85 6.07 -9.64 16.68
N PRO A 86 6.85 -10.55 17.30
CA PRO A 86 8.30 -10.51 17.21
C PRO A 86 8.73 -10.51 15.74
N THR A 87 9.49 -9.52 15.32
CA THR A 87 9.90 -9.36 13.94
C THR A 87 11.39 -9.14 13.82
N LYS A 88 11.94 -9.51 12.66
CA LYS A 88 13.26 -9.04 12.25
C LYS A 88 13.14 -7.60 11.81
N MET A 89 13.99 -6.74 12.33
CA MET A 89 14.03 -5.34 11.97
C MET A 89 14.66 -5.12 10.60
N GLY A 90 14.23 -4.07 9.91
CA GLY A 90 14.82 -3.64 8.65
C GLY A 90 16.21 -3.03 8.82
N THR A 91 16.76 -2.54 7.71
CA THR A 91 18.13 -1.98 7.66
C THR A 91 18.27 -0.63 8.36
N PHE A 92 17.17 0.13 8.43
CA PHE A 92 17.20 1.49 8.96
C PHE A 92 16.96 1.53 10.47
N SER A 93 17.84 2.19 11.20
CA SER A 93 17.80 2.29 12.67
C SER A 93 16.54 2.96 13.22
N GLN A 94 15.87 3.83 12.44
CA GLN A 94 14.61 4.46 12.82
C GLN A 94 13.47 3.46 13.00
N TYR A 95 13.59 2.24 12.46
CA TYR A 95 12.63 1.16 12.63
C TYR A 95 13.02 0.18 13.75
N GLN A 96 13.96 0.57 14.60
CA GLN A 96 14.38 -0.26 15.75
C GLN A 96 13.22 -0.63 16.67
N TYR A 97 12.22 0.24 16.76
CA TYR A 97 10.97 0.03 17.48
C TYR A 97 9.82 0.27 16.51
N PRO A 98 9.19 -0.79 15.95
CA PRO A 98 8.11 -0.61 15.00
C PRO A 98 6.90 0.07 15.66
N HIS A 99 6.39 1.09 14.99
CA HIS A 99 5.22 1.86 15.41
C HIS A 99 4.18 1.94 14.30
N ALA A 100 4.17 0.93 13.41
CA ALA A 100 3.34 0.99 12.21
C ALA A 100 1.86 1.16 12.52
N LEU A 101 1.32 0.42 13.49
CA LEU A 101 -0.08 0.56 13.92
C LEU A 101 -0.41 1.99 14.35
N ALA A 102 0.38 2.56 15.26
CA ALA A 102 0.16 3.93 15.74
C ALA A 102 0.28 4.97 14.62
N ARG A 103 1.23 4.78 13.68
CA ARG A 103 1.40 5.66 12.53
C ARG A 103 0.24 5.56 11.53
N TYR A 104 -0.27 4.35 11.27
CA TYR A 104 -1.47 4.17 10.46
C TYR A 104 -2.72 4.75 11.14
N ALA A 105 -2.85 4.61 12.44
CA ALA A 105 -3.95 5.22 13.19
C ALA A 105 -3.89 6.76 13.15
N GLU A 106 -2.70 7.35 13.31
CA GLU A 106 -2.50 8.80 13.15
C GLU A 106 -2.92 9.27 11.75
N LEU A 107 -2.49 8.55 10.70
CA LEU A 107 -2.88 8.83 9.32
C LEU A 107 -4.39 8.67 9.12
N GLY A 108 -4.99 7.64 9.69
CA GLY A 108 -6.43 7.40 9.68
C GLY A 108 -7.21 8.55 10.30
N ARG A 109 -6.80 9.04 11.48
CA ARG A 109 -7.39 10.22 12.12
C ARG A 109 -7.28 11.46 11.25
N PHE A 110 -6.12 11.68 10.64
CA PHE A 110 -5.89 12.78 9.72
C PHE A 110 -6.77 12.69 8.47
N ALA A 111 -7.07 11.48 8.01
CA ALA A 111 -8.01 11.19 6.92
C ALA A 111 -9.49 11.21 7.37
N GLY A 112 -9.78 11.53 8.63
CA GLY A 112 -11.13 11.66 9.18
C GLY A 112 -11.72 10.36 9.75
N CYS A 113 -10.93 9.33 9.98
CA CYS A 113 -11.37 8.13 10.69
C CYS A 113 -11.44 8.39 12.20
N THR A 114 -12.39 7.76 12.88
CA THR A 114 -12.59 7.84 14.33
C THR A 114 -12.45 6.46 14.95
N GLY A 115 -12.22 6.40 16.26
CA GLY A 115 -12.12 5.18 17.06
C GLY A 115 -11.56 5.52 18.43
N ASN A 116 -11.77 4.63 19.41
CA ASN A 116 -11.33 4.82 20.80
C ASN A 116 -9.89 4.35 21.02
N THR A 117 -9.43 3.41 20.19
CA THR A 117 -8.06 2.86 20.21
C THR A 117 -7.40 3.02 18.84
N ASP A 118 -6.09 2.80 18.77
CA ASP A 118 -5.36 2.82 17.52
C ASP A 118 -5.79 1.68 16.59
N GLU A 119 -6.12 0.52 17.14
CA GLU A 119 -6.64 -0.62 16.39
C GLU A 119 -7.98 -0.30 15.74
N GLU A 120 -8.92 0.30 16.47
CA GLU A 120 -10.22 0.70 15.94
C GLU A 120 -10.06 1.73 14.81
N VAL A 121 -9.21 2.73 15.00
CA VAL A 121 -8.93 3.74 13.96
C VAL A 121 -8.28 3.11 12.75
N PHE A 122 -7.34 2.18 12.95
CA PHE A 122 -6.67 1.47 11.87
C PHE A 122 -7.66 0.63 11.06
N GLU A 123 -8.53 -0.14 11.71
CA GLU A 123 -9.56 -0.93 10.99
C GLU A 123 -10.54 -0.03 10.23
N ASN A 124 -10.95 1.10 10.80
CA ASN A 124 -11.78 2.09 10.10
C ASN A 124 -11.03 2.74 8.92
N PHE A 125 -9.72 2.91 9.02
CA PHE A 125 -8.89 3.40 7.93
C PHE A 125 -8.75 2.36 6.81
N ILE A 126 -8.56 1.08 7.14
CA ILE A 126 -8.58 -0.02 6.17
C ILE A 126 -9.93 -0.08 5.44
N ALA A 127 -11.04 -0.01 6.18
CA ALA A 127 -12.38 -0.02 5.58
C ALA A 127 -12.58 1.16 4.62
N LYS A 128 -12.08 2.34 4.97
CA LYS A 128 -12.11 3.53 4.11
C LYS A 128 -11.27 3.37 2.84
N LEU A 129 -10.13 2.70 2.94
CA LEU A 129 -9.28 2.36 1.78
C LEU A 129 -9.98 1.36 0.86
N GLU A 130 -10.60 0.33 1.42
CA GLU A 130 -11.36 -0.66 0.63
C GLU A 130 -12.54 -0.02 -0.09
N ASP A 131 -13.31 0.87 0.57
CA ASP A 131 -14.38 1.65 -0.05
C ASP A 131 -13.85 2.53 -1.21
N LEU A 132 -12.70 3.17 -1.03
CA LEU A 132 -12.07 3.94 -2.10
C LEU A 132 -11.66 3.04 -3.28
N LYS A 133 -11.02 1.89 -2.99
CA LYS A 133 -10.61 0.90 -4.01
C LYS A 133 -11.83 0.44 -4.82
N GLU A 134 -12.93 0.11 -4.15
CA GLU A 134 -14.18 -0.31 -4.81
C GLU A 134 -14.75 0.79 -5.73
N LYS A 135 -14.80 2.04 -5.24
CA LYS A 135 -15.27 3.21 -6.02
C LYS A 135 -14.49 3.45 -7.30
N ILE A 136 -13.20 3.18 -7.31
CA ILE A 136 -12.34 3.36 -8.50
C ILE A 136 -12.12 2.06 -9.29
N GLY A 137 -12.89 1.02 -9.00
CA GLY A 137 -12.89 -0.24 -9.77
C GLY A 137 -11.68 -1.15 -9.53
N ILE A 138 -10.95 -0.97 -8.43
CA ILE A 138 -9.92 -1.93 -8.02
C ILE A 138 -10.59 -3.20 -7.54
N LYS A 139 -10.24 -4.33 -8.13
CA LYS A 139 -10.80 -5.64 -7.77
C LYS A 139 -10.22 -6.14 -6.45
N LYS A 140 -10.96 -7.04 -5.79
CA LYS A 140 -10.63 -7.49 -4.43
C LYS A 140 -9.40 -8.39 -4.36
N THR A 141 -9.21 -9.23 -5.36
CA THR A 141 -8.13 -10.23 -5.37
C THR A 141 -7.33 -10.19 -6.66
N ILE A 142 -6.11 -10.71 -6.60
CA ILE A 142 -5.24 -10.91 -7.77
C ILE A 142 -5.93 -11.80 -8.81
N LYS A 143 -6.64 -12.82 -8.36
CA LYS A 143 -7.40 -13.76 -9.23
C LYS A 143 -8.45 -13.05 -10.07
N ASP A 144 -9.11 -12.02 -9.53
CA ASP A 144 -10.18 -11.30 -10.23
C ASP A 144 -9.68 -10.55 -11.49
N TYR A 145 -8.36 -10.37 -11.63
CA TYR A 145 -7.73 -9.78 -12.82
C TYR A 145 -7.52 -10.79 -13.96
N GLY A 146 -8.02 -12.02 -13.81
CA GLY A 146 -7.92 -13.05 -14.85
C GLY A 146 -6.55 -13.71 -14.93
N ILE A 147 -5.74 -13.62 -13.88
CA ILE A 147 -4.46 -14.31 -13.78
C ILE A 147 -4.73 -15.81 -13.68
N ASP A 148 -4.03 -16.59 -14.51
CA ASP A 148 -4.11 -18.05 -14.46
C ASP A 148 -3.56 -18.57 -13.13
N GLU A 149 -4.39 -19.27 -12.37
CA GLU A 149 -4.07 -19.75 -11.02
C GLU A 149 -2.89 -20.72 -11.02
N LYS A 150 -2.84 -21.59 -12.03
CA LYS A 150 -1.73 -22.55 -12.12
C LYS A 150 -0.41 -21.83 -12.36
N TYR A 151 -0.38 -20.90 -13.33
CA TYR A 151 0.82 -20.12 -13.63
C TYR A 151 1.23 -19.25 -12.44
N PHE A 152 0.27 -18.68 -11.72
CA PHE A 152 0.53 -17.90 -10.50
C PHE A 152 1.21 -18.77 -9.44
N LEU A 153 0.68 -19.97 -9.16
CA LEU A 153 1.26 -20.89 -8.19
C LEU A 153 2.63 -21.43 -8.63
N ASP A 154 2.81 -21.69 -9.92
CA ASP A 154 4.09 -22.16 -10.49
C ASP A 154 5.20 -21.10 -10.37
N THR A 155 4.85 -19.80 -10.37
CA THR A 155 5.79 -18.67 -10.28
C THR A 155 5.89 -18.04 -8.89
N LEU A 156 5.05 -18.45 -7.95
CA LEU A 156 4.90 -17.80 -6.64
C LEU A 156 6.20 -17.80 -5.82
N ASP A 157 6.94 -18.91 -5.80
CA ASP A 157 8.18 -19.00 -5.04
C ASP A 157 9.26 -18.08 -5.63
N ASP A 158 9.38 -17.99 -6.95
CA ASP A 158 10.29 -17.07 -7.64
C ASP A 158 9.90 -15.60 -7.36
N MET A 159 8.61 -15.30 -7.39
CA MET A 159 8.12 -13.95 -7.05
C MET A 159 8.46 -13.58 -5.61
N CYS A 160 8.28 -14.50 -4.66
CA CYS A 160 8.61 -14.29 -3.25
C CYS A 160 10.11 -14.05 -3.06
N GLU A 161 10.98 -14.83 -3.68
CA GLU A 161 12.43 -14.68 -3.61
C GLU A 161 12.86 -13.33 -4.20
N GLN A 162 12.35 -12.98 -5.37
CA GLN A 162 12.66 -11.70 -6.00
C GLN A 162 12.09 -10.50 -5.23
N ALA A 163 10.91 -10.61 -4.62
CA ALA A 163 10.37 -9.57 -3.76
C ALA A 163 11.19 -9.42 -2.47
N PHE A 164 11.62 -10.52 -1.87
CA PHE A 164 12.50 -10.51 -0.69
C PHE A 164 13.82 -9.81 -0.98
N ASN A 165 14.42 -10.06 -2.13
CA ASN A 165 15.69 -9.47 -2.57
C ASN A 165 15.55 -8.07 -3.21
N ASP A 166 14.33 -7.57 -3.39
CA ASP A 166 14.09 -6.25 -3.95
C ASP A 166 14.58 -5.14 -2.99
N GLN A 167 15.19 -4.10 -3.55
CA GLN A 167 15.75 -2.98 -2.79
C GLN A 167 14.72 -2.31 -1.85
N CYS A 168 13.44 -2.31 -2.22
CA CYS A 168 12.38 -1.67 -1.42
C CYS A 168 12.08 -2.44 -0.14
N THR A 169 12.28 -3.75 -0.11
CA THR A 169 11.98 -4.61 1.04
C THR A 169 12.79 -4.24 2.28
N GLY A 170 14.06 -3.83 2.09
CA GLY A 170 14.93 -3.43 3.19
C GLY A 170 14.47 -2.21 3.97
N ALA A 171 13.62 -1.36 3.38
CA ALA A 171 13.08 -0.16 4.01
C ALA A 171 11.71 -0.38 4.67
N ASN A 172 11.13 -1.60 4.56
CA ASN A 172 9.86 -1.90 5.19
C ASN A 172 9.99 -1.86 6.73
N PRO A 173 9.03 -1.28 7.47
CA PRO A 173 9.11 -1.17 8.94
C PRO A 173 9.18 -2.53 9.64
N ARG A 174 8.57 -3.55 9.08
CA ARG A 174 8.70 -4.95 9.47
C ARG A 174 9.42 -5.72 8.38
N TYR A 175 10.62 -6.25 8.68
CA TYR A 175 11.39 -7.00 7.69
C TYR A 175 10.74 -8.36 7.43
N PRO A 176 10.22 -8.64 6.22
CA PRO A 176 9.47 -9.85 5.96
C PRO A 176 10.38 -11.06 5.78
N LEU A 177 9.88 -12.24 6.14
CA LEU A 177 10.41 -13.51 5.68
C LEU A 177 9.74 -13.89 4.35
N MET A 178 10.40 -14.72 3.54
CA MET A 178 9.82 -15.20 2.27
C MET A 178 8.47 -15.89 2.47
N LYS A 179 8.31 -16.65 3.57
CA LYS A 179 7.05 -17.28 3.93
C LYS A 179 5.94 -16.25 4.16
N GLU A 180 6.24 -15.13 4.81
CA GLU A 180 5.27 -14.08 5.09
C GLU A 180 4.87 -13.33 3.80
N ILE A 181 5.82 -13.10 2.89
CA ILE A 181 5.53 -12.56 1.55
C ILE A 181 4.57 -13.49 0.79
N LYS A 182 4.81 -14.80 0.88
CA LYS A 182 3.95 -15.82 0.25
C LYS A 182 2.53 -15.84 0.83
N GLU A 183 2.38 -15.58 2.11
CA GLU A 183 1.09 -15.51 2.79
C GLU A 183 0.29 -14.24 2.43
N ILE A 184 0.98 -13.17 2.02
CA ILE A 184 0.33 -11.91 1.60
C ILE A 184 -0.16 -12.01 0.15
N TYR A 185 0.53 -12.75 -0.73
CA TYR A 185 0.11 -12.99 -2.10
C TYR A 185 -1.16 -13.85 -2.18
#